data_0894b5c3487f7e20dbe1b6e4f6865698
#
_entry.id   0894b5c3487f7e20dbe1b6e4f6865698
#
_cell.length_a   1.000
_cell.length_b   1.000
_cell.length_c   1.000
_cell.angle_alpha   90.00
_cell.angle_beta   90.00
_cell.angle_gamma   90.00
#
_symmetry.space_group_name_H-M   'P 1'
#
loop_
_entity.id
_entity.type
_entity.pdbx_description
1 polymer ?
#
loop_
_entity_poly.entity_id
_entity_poly.type
_entity_poly.pdbx_seq_one_letter_code
_entity_poly.pdbx_strand_id
1 'polypeptide(L)'
;GFHLGVKELLYSDYFLSTFDCGVLGTGQEREVYRSLAERLEKAAKSSAEYAYMFASYAALCRVLSVKYDLGYLTREAYQKGDKKALAALLPDYEKSLVLLEEFTAKYENMWFKENKPHGFDVQDIRPGGIMQRTKSCMRRLKEYVDGKSDRIEELEEATVNFITGGKPDPEHCGAWCNQYSVIASANC
;
A
#
# COMPACT_ATOMS: atom_id res chain seq x y z
N GLY A 1 16.68 -5.47 14.41
CA GLY A 1 15.57 -4.70 13.86
C GLY A 1 14.77 -5.57 12.90
N PHE A 2 13.46 -5.65 13.08
CA PHE A 2 12.59 -6.41 12.20
C PHE A 2 12.31 -5.56 10.95
N HIS A 3 12.78 -6.03 9.79
CA HIS A 3 12.58 -5.34 8.52
C HIS A 3 11.32 -5.87 7.83
N LEU A 4 10.18 -5.35 8.21
CA LEU A 4 8.89 -5.70 7.60
C LEU A 4 8.43 -4.65 6.56
N GLY A 5 9.22 -3.59 6.36
CA GLY A 5 8.81 -2.37 5.66
C GLY A 5 8.13 -2.57 4.31
N VAL A 6 8.64 -3.41 3.41
CA VAL A 6 8.02 -3.58 2.08
C VAL A 6 6.69 -4.32 2.18
N LYS A 7 6.61 -5.38 3.00
CA LYS A 7 5.38 -6.14 3.22
C LYS A 7 4.28 -5.24 3.77
N GLU A 8 4.62 -4.43 4.72
CA GLU A 8 3.72 -3.53 5.39
C GLU A 8 3.26 -2.40 4.47
N LEU A 9 4.19 -1.73 3.81
CA LEU A 9 3.88 -0.62 2.92
C LEU A 9 3.08 -1.06 1.69
N LEU A 10 3.43 -2.20 1.10
CA LEU A 10 2.74 -2.68 -0.10
C LEU A 10 1.34 -3.22 0.24
N TYR A 11 1.23 -4.05 1.28
CA TYR A 11 -0.01 -4.75 1.62
C TYR A 11 -0.84 -4.07 2.71
N SER A 12 -0.39 -2.94 3.28
CA SER A 12 -1.18 -2.17 4.23
C SER A 12 -2.53 -1.79 3.64
N ASP A 13 -3.59 -2.04 4.41
CA ASP A 13 -4.94 -1.63 4.04
C ASP A 13 -5.09 -0.11 4.09
N TYR A 14 -5.90 0.46 3.21
CA TYR A 14 -6.07 1.91 3.13
C TYR A 14 -6.95 2.47 4.26
N PHE A 15 -7.91 1.68 4.77
CA PHE A 15 -8.85 2.13 5.79
C PHE A 15 -8.49 1.60 7.17
N LEU A 16 -8.09 0.33 7.26
CA LEU A 16 -7.72 -0.35 8.49
C LEU A 16 -6.20 -0.41 8.68
N SER A 17 -5.49 0.64 8.26
CA SER A 17 -4.04 0.69 8.33
C SER A 17 -3.53 0.55 9.76
N THR A 18 -2.51 -0.27 9.92
CA THR A 18 -1.78 -0.47 11.17
C THR A 18 -0.47 0.32 11.19
N PHE A 19 -0.20 1.08 10.11
CA PHE A 19 1.06 1.80 9.87
C PHE A 19 0.96 3.31 9.90
N ASP A 20 -0.19 3.87 10.20
CA ASP A 20 -0.38 5.33 10.23
C ASP A 20 0.61 6.03 11.17
N CYS A 21 1.03 5.35 12.24
CA CYS A 21 2.04 5.88 13.17
C CYS A 21 3.47 6.00 12.58
N GLY A 22 3.79 5.24 11.54
CA GLY A 22 5.07 5.31 10.83
C GLY A 22 5.07 6.26 9.64
N VAL A 23 3.92 6.84 9.31
CA VAL A 23 3.77 7.75 8.18
C VAL A 23 3.94 9.18 8.65
N LEU A 24 4.95 9.86 8.15
CA LEU A 24 5.22 11.26 8.53
C LEU A 24 4.29 12.25 7.81
N GLY A 25 3.61 11.82 6.76
CA GLY A 25 2.66 12.64 5.99
C GLY A 25 3.29 13.88 5.33
N THR A 26 4.61 13.91 5.19
CA THR A 26 5.35 15.05 4.62
C THR A 26 5.35 15.05 3.10
N GLY A 27 5.00 13.93 2.47
CA GLY A 27 5.12 13.70 1.03
C GLY A 27 6.56 13.48 0.53
N GLN A 28 7.56 13.63 1.39
CA GLN A 28 8.97 13.42 1.04
C GLN A 28 9.23 11.95 0.68
N GLU A 29 8.58 11.04 1.34
CA GLU A 29 8.69 9.60 1.10
C GLU A 29 8.22 9.23 -0.31
N ARG A 30 7.14 9.84 -0.79
CA ARG A 30 6.66 9.67 -2.17
C ARG A 30 7.75 10.06 -3.19
N GLU A 31 8.47 11.14 -2.93
CA GLU A 31 9.54 11.61 -3.80
C GLU A 31 10.77 10.70 -3.76
N VAL A 32 11.13 10.18 -2.59
CA VAL A 32 12.19 9.18 -2.44
C VAL A 32 11.89 7.95 -3.30
N TYR A 33 10.67 7.38 -3.21
CA TYR A 33 10.29 6.23 -4.03
C TYR A 33 10.24 6.56 -5.52
N ARG A 34 9.80 7.76 -5.90
CA ARG A 34 9.81 8.21 -7.31
C ARG A 34 11.23 8.29 -7.87
N SER A 35 12.13 8.93 -7.15
CA SER A 35 13.55 9.03 -7.52
C SER A 35 14.21 7.65 -7.60
N LEU A 36 13.90 6.75 -6.64
CA LEU A 36 14.43 5.39 -6.65
C LEU A 36 13.91 4.61 -7.86
N ALA A 37 12.64 4.74 -8.21
CA ALA A 37 12.06 4.10 -9.40
C ALA A 37 12.81 4.53 -10.67
N GLU A 38 13.06 5.82 -10.85
CA GLU A 38 13.79 6.36 -12.01
C GLU A 38 15.22 5.81 -12.10
N ARG A 39 15.90 5.70 -10.97
CA ARG A 39 17.25 5.09 -10.91
C ARG A 39 17.22 3.63 -11.30
N LEU A 40 16.25 2.87 -10.82
CA LEU A 40 16.07 1.45 -11.14
C LEU A 40 15.66 1.25 -12.61
N GLU A 41 14.84 2.13 -13.18
CA GLU A 41 14.50 2.12 -14.60
C GLU A 41 15.74 2.37 -15.50
N LYS A 42 16.63 3.28 -15.08
CA LYS A 42 17.92 3.48 -15.77
C LYS A 42 18.80 2.25 -15.67
N ALA A 43 18.89 1.62 -14.49
CA ALA A 43 19.63 0.38 -14.28
C ALA A 43 19.06 -0.76 -15.14
N ALA A 44 17.75 -0.89 -15.26
CA ALA A 44 17.10 -1.87 -16.11
C ALA A 44 17.50 -1.71 -17.60
N LYS A 45 17.64 -0.48 -18.07
CA LYS A 45 18.05 -0.19 -19.46
C LYS A 45 19.53 -0.51 -19.72
N SER A 46 20.38 -0.41 -18.73
CA SER A 46 21.83 -0.64 -18.83
C SER A 46 22.24 -2.09 -18.49
N SER A 47 21.36 -2.87 -17.88
CA SER A 47 21.63 -4.25 -17.51
C SER A 47 21.06 -5.21 -18.56
N ALA A 48 21.92 -6.01 -19.18
CA ALA A 48 21.47 -7.04 -20.12
C ALA A 48 20.86 -8.25 -19.40
N GLU A 49 21.47 -8.67 -18.31
CA GLU A 49 21.14 -9.91 -17.58
C GLU A 49 20.01 -9.74 -16.57
N TYR A 50 20.04 -8.65 -15.77
CA TYR A 50 19.13 -8.42 -14.64
C TYR A 50 18.09 -7.32 -14.91
N ALA A 51 17.86 -6.94 -16.15
CA ALA A 51 16.91 -5.90 -16.54
C ALA A 51 15.51 -6.13 -15.94
N TYR A 52 15.03 -7.37 -15.98
CA TYR A 52 13.71 -7.76 -15.43
C TYR A 52 13.61 -7.56 -13.93
N MET A 53 14.69 -7.81 -13.17
CA MET A 53 14.74 -7.62 -11.74
C MET A 53 14.66 -6.13 -11.39
N PHE A 54 15.48 -5.29 -12.03
CA PHE A 54 15.42 -3.84 -11.85
C PHE A 54 14.07 -3.26 -12.26
N ALA A 55 13.46 -3.78 -13.34
CA ALA A 55 12.13 -3.36 -13.78
C ALA A 55 11.03 -3.71 -12.76
N SER A 56 11.11 -4.88 -12.11
CA SER A 56 10.17 -5.28 -11.06
C SER A 56 10.30 -4.37 -9.83
N TYR A 57 11.52 -4.11 -9.35
CA TYR A 57 11.74 -3.21 -8.22
C TYR A 57 11.38 -1.76 -8.54
N ALA A 58 11.62 -1.30 -9.78
CA ALA A 58 11.17 0.02 -10.21
C ALA A 58 9.66 0.15 -10.13
N ALA A 59 8.92 -0.86 -10.62
CA ALA A 59 7.47 -0.88 -10.53
C ALA A 59 6.96 -0.87 -9.09
N LEU A 60 7.58 -1.64 -8.18
CA LEU A 60 7.27 -1.59 -6.75
C LEU A 60 7.46 -0.16 -6.19
N CYS A 61 8.57 0.49 -6.51
CA CYS A 61 8.82 1.88 -6.09
C CYS A 61 7.79 2.85 -6.68
N ARG A 62 7.31 2.63 -7.91
CA ARG A 62 6.20 3.42 -8.49
C ARG A 62 4.91 3.25 -7.69
N VAL A 63 4.55 2.04 -7.30
CA VAL A 63 3.40 1.80 -6.40
C VAL A 63 3.57 2.59 -5.11
N LEU A 64 4.71 2.44 -4.43
CA LEU A 64 4.97 3.09 -3.14
C LEU A 64 5.03 4.62 -3.26
N SER A 65 5.44 5.18 -4.40
CA SER A 65 5.41 6.62 -4.64
C SER A 65 4.00 7.25 -4.63
N VAL A 66 2.97 6.42 -4.63
CA VAL A 66 1.56 6.85 -4.55
C VAL A 66 0.89 6.29 -3.30
N LYS A 67 1.12 5.01 -3.00
CA LYS A 67 0.41 4.29 -1.95
C LYS A 67 0.90 4.59 -0.54
N TYR A 68 2.15 5.01 -0.37
CA TYR A 68 2.85 5.10 0.92
C TYR A 68 2.03 5.75 2.05
N ASP A 69 1.47 6.92 1.80
CA ASP A 69 0.73 7.72 2.77
C ASP A 69 -0.77 7.87 2.44
N LEU A 70 -1.24 7.19 1.39
CA LEU A 70 -2.61 7.36 0.89
C LEU A 70 -3.67 6.97 1.93
N GLY A 71 -3.45 5.89 2.68
CA GLY A 71 -4.32 5.47 3.77
C GLY A 71 -4.34 6.50 4.91
N TYR A 72 -3.16 6.97 5.33
CA TYR A 72 -3.01 8.01 6.35
C TYR A 72 -3.75 9.30 5.96
N LEU A 73 -3.51 9.82 4.76
CA LEU A 73 -4.17 11.02 4.26
C LEU A 73 -5.69 10.87 4.16
N THR A 74 -6.15 9.67 3.79
CA THR A 74 -7.58 9.35 3.74
C THR A 74 -8.21 9.42 5.12
N ARG A 75 -7.59 8.82 6.12
CA ARG A 75 -8.07 8.83 7.51
C ARG A 75 -8.07 10.25 8.08
N GLU A 76 -6.98 11.00 7.88
CA GLU A 76 -6.86 12.39 8.30
C GLU A 76 -7.98 13.27 7.72
N ALA A 77 -8.23 13.14 6.41
CA ALA A 77 -9.29 13.90 5.73
C ALA A 77 -10.69 13.47 6.21
N TYR A 78 -10.91 12.18 6.44
CA TYR A 78 -12.17 11.66 6.93
C TYR A 78 -12.47 12.14 8.36
N GLN A 79 -11.49 12.06 9.27
CA GLN A 79 -11.64 12.53 10.65
C GLN A 79 -11.94 14.03 10.76
N LYS A 80 -11.45 14.81 9.79
CA LYS A 80 -11.74 16.26 9.68
C LYS A 80 -13.06 16.54 8.97
N GLY A 81 -13.75 15.54 8.44
CA GLY A 81 -14.96 15.71 7.62
C GLY A 81 -14.69 16.42 6.29
N ASP A 82 -13.44 16.46 5.83
CA ASP A 82 -13.04 17.17 4.62
C ASP A 82 -13.30 16.34 3.35
N LYS A 83 -14.56 16.38 2.90
CA LYS A 83 -14.99 15.72 1.67
C LYS A 83 -14.23 16.19 0.42
N LYS A 84 -13.77 17.46 0.41
CA LYS A 84 -13.02 17.99 -0.72
C LYS A 84 -11.62 17.38 -0.78
N ALA A 85 -10.95 17.26 0.36
CA ALA A 85 -9.67 16.56 0.44
C ALA A 85 -9.81 15.08 0.06
N LEU A 86 -10.87 14.39 0.54
CA LEU A 86 -11.16 13.00 0.14
C LEU A 86 -11.36 12.87 -1.37
N ALA A 87 -12.12 13.77 -1.99
CA ALA A 87 -12.31 13.77 -3.44
C ALA A 87 -10.99 13.95 -4.19
N ALA A 88 -10.08 14.76 -3.67
CA ALA A 88 -8.77 15.00 -4.26
C ALA A 88 -7.83 13.77 -4.19
N LEU A 89 -8.10 12.81 -3.32
CA LEU A 89 -7.32 11.56 -3.22
C LEU A 89 -7.80 10.47 -4.20
N LEU A 90 -9.01 10.56 -4.74
CA LEU A 90 -9.55 9.54 -5.66
C LEU A 90 -8.64 9.25 -6.86
N PRO A 91 -8.03 10.24 -7.54
CA PRO A 91 -7.06 9.98 -8.61
C PRO A 91 -5.84 9.18 -8.17
N ASP A 92 -5.40 9.32 -6.92
CA ASP A 92 -4.29 8.54 -6.37
C ASP A 92 -4.68 7.06 -6.18
N TYR A 93 -5.93 6.78 -5.79
CA TYR A 93 -6.45 5.41 -5.75
C TYR A 93 -6.50 4.77 -7.15
N GLU A 94 -6.99 5.49 -8.15
CA GLU A 94 -7.01 5.04 -9.54
C GLU A 94 -5.60 4.75 -10.05
N LYS A 95 -4.67 5.68 -9.80
CA LYS A 95 -3.26 5.53 -10.18
C LYS A 95 -2.59 4.36 -9.45
N SER A 96 -2.88 4.19 -8.15
CA SER A 96 -2.35 3.08 -7.37
C SER A 96 -2.79 1.73 -7.95
N LEU A 97 -4.03 1.60 -8.41
CA LEU A 97 -4.54 0.39 -9.04
C LEU A 97 -3.77 0.06 -10.33
N VAL A 98 -3.60 1.03 -11.23
CA VAL A 98 -2.83 0.83 -12.48
C VAL A 98 -1.39 0.41 -12.19
N LEU A 99 -0.75 1.07 -11.22
CA LEU A 99 0.63 0.77 -10.84
C LEU A 99 0.76 -0.62 -10.17
N LEU A 100 -0.25 -1.07 -9.43
CA LEU A 100 -0.29 -2.42 -8.86
C LEU A 100 -0.40 -3.49 -9.95
N GLU A 101 -1.21 -3.27 -10.98
CA GLU A 101 -1.31 -4.16 -12.14
C GLU A 101 0.02 -4.25 -12.89
N GLU A 102 0.66 -3.11 -13.16
CA GLU A 102 2.00 -3.08 -13.78
C GLU A 102 3.07 -3.79 -12.93
N PHE A 103 3.06 -3.57 -11.62
CA PHE A 103 3.97 -4.23 -10.70
C PHE A 103 3.77 -5.74 -10.71
N THR A 104 2.52 -6.20 -10.62
CA THR A 104 2.19 -7.64 -10.61
C THR A 104 2.71 -8.33 -11.86
N ALA A 105 2.50 -7.75 -13.05
CA ALA A 105 2.99 -8.32 -14.30
C ALA A 105 4.53 -8.40 -14.35
N LYS A 106 5.23 -7.38 -13.87
CA LYS A 106 6.71 -7.40 -13.82
C LYS A 106 7.25 -8.34 -12.76
N TYR A 107 6.54 -8.44 -11.63
CA TYR A 107 6.89 -9.36 -10.56
C TYR A 107 6.69 -10.82 -10.99
N GLU A 108 5.60 -11.13 -11.68
CA GLU A 108 5.36 -12.44 -12.31
C GLU A 108 6.52 -12.84 -13.23
N ASN A 109 6.90 -11.96 -14.16
CA ASN A 109 8.04 -12.21 -15.05
C ASN A 109 9.35 -12.45 -14.29
N MET A 110 9.59 -11.73 -13.22
CA MET A 110 10.76 -11.94 -12.34
C MET A 110 10.66 -13.29 -11.62
N TRP A 111 9.49 -13.60 -11.06
CA TRP A 111 9.28 -14.85 -10.33
C TRP A 111 9.60 -16.08 -11.18
N PHE A 112 9.04 -16.17 -12.38
CA PHE A 112 9.22 -17.33 -13.26
C PHE A 112 10.62 -17.45 -13.85
N LYS A 113 11.44 -16.43 -13.75
CA LYS A 113 12.87 -16.51 -14.10
C LYS A 113 13.73 -17.02 -12.95
N GLU A 114 13.37 -16.68 -11.72
CA GLU A 114 14.18 -16.94 -10.52
C GLU A 114 13.70 -18.15 -9.71
N ASN A 115 12.42 -18.49 -9.82
CA ASN A 115 11.77 -19.46 -8.95
C ASN A 115 11.06 -20.57 -9.74
N LYS A 116 10.72 -21.64 -9.04
CA LYS A 116 9.80 -22.64 -9.55
C LYS A 116 8.37 -22.08 -9.60
N PRO A 117 7.50 -22.59 -10.49
CA PRO A 117 6.12 -22.13 -10.58
C PRO A 117 5.32 -22.30 -9.28
N HIS A 118 5.62 -23.35 -8.52
CA HIS A 118 4.93 -23.64 -7.26
C HIS A 118 5.09 -22.51 -6.24
N GLY A 119 3.97 -22.03 -5.70
CA GLY A 119 3.92 -20.91 -4.75
C GLY A 119 3.63 -19.56 -5.40
N PHE A 120 3.59 -19.47 -6.73
CA PHE A 120 3.19 -18.23 -7.40
C PHE A 120 1.71 -17.91 -7.20
N ASP A 121 0.86 -18.91 -7.05
CA ASP A 121 -0.56 -18.78 -6.70
C ASP A 121 -0.76 -17.91 -5.44
N VAL A 122 0.10 -18.07 -4.41
CA VAL A 122 0.06 -17.23 -3.21
C VAL A 122 0.48 -15.79 -3.52
N GLN A 123 1.47 -15.63 -4.40
CA GLN A 123 1.90 -14.29 -4.83
C GLN A 123 0.83 -13.57 -5.64
N ASP A 124 0.06 -14.31 -6.43
CA ASP A 124 -1.02 -13.77 -7.24
C ASP A 124 -2.23 -13.32 -6.39
N ILE A 125 -2.58 -14.11 -5.38
CA ILE A 125 -3.67 -13.80 -4.44
C ILE A 125 -3.39 -12.50 -3.66
N ARG A 126 -2.16 -12.26 -3.21
CA ARG A 126 -1.81 -11.11 -2.38
C ARG A 126 -1.96 -9.76 -3.10
N PRO A 127 -1.31 -9.52 -4.26
CA PRO A 127 -1.54 -8.31 -5.03
C PRO A 127 -3.00 -8.20 -5.50
N GLY A 128 -3.63 -9.31 -5.90
CA GLY A 128 -5.04 -9.36 -6.26
C GLY A 128 -5.95 -8.89 -5.13
N GLY A 129 -5.67 -9.28 -3.89
CA GLY A 129 -6.37 -8.81 -2.70
C GLY A 129 -6.25 -7.29 -2.51
N ILE A 130 -5.04 -6.73 -2.63
CA ILE A 130 -4.82 -5.27 -2.52
C ILE A 130 -5.49 -4.52 -3.69
N MET A 131 -5.43 -5.02 -4.90
CA MET A 131 -6.14 -4.42 -6.04
C MET A 131 -7.65 -4.39 -5.80
N GLN A 132 -8.23 -5.49 -5.30
CA GLN A 132 -9.64 -5.53 -4.93
C GLN A 132 -9.98 -4.56 -3.79
N ARG A 133 -9.12 -4.46 -2.76
CA ARG A 133 -9.28 -3.47 -1.67
C ARG A 133 -9.21 -2.05 -2.19
N THR A 134 -8.28 -1.73 -3.09
CA THR A 134 -8.19 -0.41 -3.74
C THR A 134 -9.51 -0.03 -4.40
N LYS A 135 -10.10 -0.94 -5.19
CA LYS A 135 -11.41 -0.73 -5.84
C LYS A 135 -12.53 -0.51 -4.82
N SER A 136 -12.57 -1.31 -3.77
CA SER A 136 -13.60 -1.21 -2.72
C SER A 136 -13.49 0.09 -1.94
N CYS A 137 -12.29 0.48 -1.52
CA CYS A 137 -12.03 1.72 -0.81
C CYS A 137 -12.39 2.95 -1.68
N MET A 138 -11.95 2.96 -2.94
CA MET A 138 -12.28 4.03 -3.88
C MET A 138 -13.79 4.18 -4.09
N ARG A 139 -14.53 3.08 -4.26
CA ARG A 139 -15.99 3.11 -4.38
C ARG A 139 -16.64 3.69 -3.13
N ARG A 140 -16.26 3.24 -1.94
CA ARG A 140 -16.82 3.72 -0.67
C ARG A 140 -16.50 5.19 -0.40
N LEU A 141 -15.27 5.63 -0.71
CA LEU A 141 -14.91 7.05 -0.65
C LEU A 141 -15.77 7.89 -1.57
N LYS A 142 -15.98 7.44 -2.81
CA LYS A 142 -16.82 8.14 -3.77
C LYS A 142 -18.28 8.22 -3.29
N GLU A 143 -18.84 7.12 -2.78
CA GLU A 143 -20.20 7.10 -2.21
C GLU A 143 -20.33 8.08 -1.03
N TYR A 144 -19.33 8.18 -0.16
CA TYR A 144 -19.32 9.12 0.97
C TYR A 144 -19.19 10.58 0.49
N VAL A 145 -18.28 10.86 -0.44
CA VAL A 145 -18.09 12.20 -1.01
C VAL A 145 -19.37 12.68 -1.72
N ASP A 146 -20.00 11.80 -2.51
CA ASP A 146 -21.25 12.06 -3.24
C ASP A 146 -22.47 12.17 -2.32
N GLY A 147 -22.33 11.92 -1.01
CA GLY A 147 -23.44 11.94 -0.04
C GLY A 147 -24.41 10.76 -0.17
N LYS A 148 -23.98 9.66 -0.78
CA LYS A 148 -24.74 8.40 -0.88
C LYS A 148 -24.57 7.52 0.36
N SER A 149 -23.55 7.77 1.14
CA SER A 149 -23.28 7.16 2.44
C SER A 149 -22.94 8.26 3.44
N ASP A 150 -23.44 8.10 4.66
CA ASP A 150 -23.19 9.06 5.75
C ASP A 150 -21.89 8.79 6.50
N ARG A 151 -21.36 7.55 6.38
CA ARG A 151 -20.19 7.11 7.12
C ARG A 151 -19.41 6.00 6.40
N ILE A 152 -18.15 5.84 6.80
CA ILE A 152 -17.29 4.71 6.43
C ILE A 152 -16.81 4.08 7.73
N GLU A 153 -17.44 2.97 8.14
CA GLU A 153 -17.23 2.34 9.44
C GLU A 153 -15.77 1.98 9.69
N GLU A 154 -15.07 1.49 8.67
CA GLU A 154 -13.65 1.11 8.76
C GLU A 154 -12.72 2.29 9.10
N LEU A 155 -13.11 3.53 8.74
CA LEU A 155 -12.35 4.73 9.09
C LEU A 155 -12.69 5.29 10.48
N GLU A 156 -13.77 4.78 11.09
CA GLU A 156 -14.18 5.12 12.45
C GLU A 156 -13.57 4.17 13.49
N GLU A 157 -13.11 2.99 13.05
CA GLU A 157 -12.42 2.05 13.93
C GLU A 157 -11.10 2.62 14.44
N ALA A 158 -10.81 2.36 15.71
CA ALA A 158 -9.52 2.73 16.28
C ALA A 158 -8.41 1.93 15.59
N THR A 159 -7.37 2.64 15.17
CA THR A 159 -6.17 1.99 14.63
C THR A 159 -5.54 1.11 15.69
N VAL A 160 -5.39 -0.17 15.38
CA VAL A 160 -4.80 -1.14 16.29
C VAL A 160 -3.29 -1.10 16.15
N ASN A 161 -2.60 -0.72 17.21
CA ASN A 161 -1.15 -0.84 17.27
C ASN A 161 -0.76 -2.25 17.73
N PHE A 162 0.08 -2.92 16.96
CA PHE A 162 0.51 -4.29 17.24
C PHE A 162 1.32 -4.46 18.50
N ILE A 163 2.12 -3.47 18.88
CA ILE A 163 3.05 -3.58 20.01
C ILE A 163 2.32 -3.39 21.33
N THR A 164 1.35 -2.49 21.34
CA THR A 164 0.69 -2.05 22.59
C THR A 164 -0.65 -2.75 22.86
N GLY A 165 -1.00 -3.75 22.04
CA GLY A 165 -2.28 -4.46 22.20
C GLY A 165 -3.50 -3.57 21.95
N GLY A 166 -3.37 -2.63 21.00
CA GLY A 166 -4.46 -1.75 20.58
C GLY A 166 -4.39 -0.32 21.15
N LYS A 167 -3.41 -0.01 21.99
CA LYS A 167 -3.21 1.38 22.42
C LYS A 167 -2.34 2.12 21.43
N PRO A 168 -2.69 3.33 21.02
CA PRO A 168 -1.81 4.18 20.20
C PRO A 168 -0.47 4.40 20.91
N ASP A 169 0.61 4.05 20.25
CA ASP A 169 1.97 4.34 20.73
C ASP A 169 2.77 4.91 19.58
N PRO A 170 2.96 6.24 19.52
CA PRO A 170 3.68 6.90 18.45
C PRO A 170 5.18 6.58 18.43
N GLU A 171 5.75 6.06 19.51
CA GLU A 171 7.18 5.76 19.60
C GLU A 171 7.53 4.33 19.11
N HIS A 172 6.55 3.42 19.09
CA HIS A 172 6.77 2.02 18.74
C HIS A 172 5.81 1.56 17.64
N CYS A 173 6.09 1.99 16.44
CA CYS A 173 5.43 1.53 15.24
C CYS A 173 6.10 0.27 14.72
N GLY A 174 5.62 -0.87 15.12
CA GLY A 174 6.14 -2.15 14.67
C GLY A 174 5.05 -3.21 14.60
N ALA A 175 4.80 -3.72 13.41
CA ALA A 175 3.91 -4.84 13.24
C ALA A 175 4.63 -6.15 13.59
N TRP A 176 4.17 -6.82 14.60
CA TRP A 176 4.48 -8.23 14.78
C TRP A 176 3.52 -9.04 13.93
N CYS A 177 3.98 -9.52 12.79
CA CYS A 177 3.17 -10.23 11.80
C CYS A 177 2.55 -11.55 12.29
N ASN A 178 2.71 -11.91 13.55
CA ASN A 178 2.24 -13.18 14.10
C ASN A 178 0.94 -13.06 14.92
N GLN A 179 0.34 -11.89 15.00
CA GLN A 179 -0.90 -11.72 15.76
C GLN A 179 -2.11 -11.72 14.81
N TYR A 180 -2.36 -12.85 14.21
CA TYR A 180 -3.51 -13.06 13.30
C TYR A 180 -4.88 -12.71 13.91
N SER A 181 -5.00 -12.73 15.24
CA SER A 181 -6.21 -12.34 15.95
C SER A 181 -6.54 -10.85 15.90
N VAL A 182 -5.58 -10.03 15.45
CA VAL A 182 -5.68 -8.56 15.45
C VAL A 182 -5.65 -8.00 14.03
N ILE A 183 -5.25 -8.83 13.04
CA ILE A 183 -5.13 -8.39 11.65
C ILE A 183 -6.14 -9.13 10.79
N ALA A 184 -7.11 -8.41 10.30
CA ALA A 184 -7.96 -8.86 9.20
C ALA A 184 -7.50 -8.19 7.90
N SER A 185 -6.30 -8.48 7.42
CA SER A 185 -5.81 -7.96 6.16
C SER A 185 -5.20 -9.05 5.30
N ALA A 186 -5.04 -8.79 3.99
CA ALA A 186 -4.40 -9.69 3.03
C ALA A 186 -2.91 -9.97 3.32
N ASN A 187 -2.40 -9.52 4.45
CA ASN A 187 -1.04 -9.74 4.93
C ASN A 187 -0.81 -11.09 5.60
N CYS A 188 -1.86 -11.85 5.83
CA CYS A 188 -1.78 -13.13 6.53
C CYS A 188 -1.29 -14.24 5.63
#